data_6f747e1dbd11ed9344db1e507b65a464
#
_entry.id   6f747e1dbd11ed9344db1e507b65a464
#
_cell.length_a   1.000
_cell.length_b   1.000
_cell.length_c   1.000
_cell.angle_alpha   90.00
_cell.angle_beta   90.00
_cell.angle_gamma   90.00
#
_symmetry.space_group_name_H-M   'P 1'
#
loop_
_entity.id
_entity.type
_entity.pdbx_description
1 polymer ?
#
loop_
_entity_poly.entity_id
_entity_poly.type
_entity_poly.pdbx_seq_one_letter_code
_entity_poly.pdbx_strand_id
1 'polypeptide(L)'
;MQELATHAALRPLPSPQDLVAEPQYRPPAGPARFIGCRDLTCRWPGCDQPATGCDIDHSVPYPHGPTHPSNNKPYCRIHHLFKTFHAGPAGSTQTQRPDGTLTWTSPRGRTYTTTPTGALFFPQLGLPTGKLVLPTSPPPSPNHALAMPTRKRARTQDRAHRIRCERARNRARSAAGPPPF
;
A
#
# COMPACT_ATOMS: atom_id res chain seq x y z
N MET A 1 -10.23 17.43 32.19
CA MET A 1 -9.04 17.28 31.29
C MET A 1 -7.74 17.03 32.07
N GLN A 2 -7.51 17.68 33.20
CA GLN A 2 -6.31 17.45 34.02
C GLN A 2 -6.22 16.04 34.64
N GLU A 3 -7.32 15.43 35.06
CA GLU A 3 -7.35 14.08 35.66
C GLU A 3 -6.95 12.96 34.66
N LEU A 4 -7.30 13.09 33.38
CA LEU A 4 -6.89 12.12 32.36
C LEU A 4 -5.39 12.15 32.07
N ALA A 5 -4.73 13.30 32.27
CA ALA A 5 -3.30 13.45 32.03
C ALA A 5 -2.43 12.76 33.09
N THR A 6 -2.95 12.54 34.31
CA THR A 6 -2.19 11.90 35.41
C THR A 6 -2.03 10.39 35.23
N HIS A 7 -2.90 9.75 34.43
CA HIS A 7 -2.86 8.30 34.16
C HIS A 7 -2.43 7.94 32.74
N ALA A 8 -2.20 8.94 31.87
CA ALA A 8 -1.80 8.73 30.49
C ALA A 8 -0.26 8.64 30.37
N ALA A 9 0.23 7.55 29.80
CA ALA A 9 1.64 7.45 29.43
C ALA A 9 1.89 8.30 28.15
N LEU A 10 2.49 9.47 28.32
CA LEU A 10 2.88 10.33 27.19
C LEU A 10 4.06 9.68 26.46
N ARG A 11 3.89 9.46 25.17
CA ARG A 11 4.94 8.95 24.29
C ARG A 11 5.21 9.98 23.18
N PRO A 12 6.43 10.51 23.09
CA PRO A 12 6.75 11.50 22.05
C PRO A 12 6.63 10.85 20.66
N LEU A 13 6.18 11.65 19.71
CA LEU A 13 6.29 11.30 18.29
C LEU A 13 7.64 11.79 17.77
N PRO A 14 8.30 11.01 16.88
CA PRO A 14 9.50 11.49 16.21
C PRO A 14 9.14 12.71 15.32
N SER A 15 10.07 13.64 15.21
CA SER A 15 9.93 14.75 14.26
C SER A 15 9.93 14.21 12.82
N PRO A 16 9.11 14.75 11.90
CA PRO A 16 9.10 14.33 10.50
C PRO A 16 10.50 14.34 9.84
N GLN A 17 11.35 15.27 10.24
CA GLN A 17 12.71 15.45 9.70
C GLN A 17 13.72 14.42 10.22
N ASP A 18 13.46 13.83 11.39
CA ASP A 18 14.35 12.85 12.04
C ASP A 18 14.01 11.41 11.63
N LEU A 19 12.98 11.22 10.81
CA LEU A 19 12.58 9.90 10.33
C LEU A 19 13.52 9.45 9.22
N VAL A 20 14.11 8.27 9.43
CA VAL A 20 15.03 7.64 8.49
C VAL A 20 14.43 6.38 7.87
N ALA A 21 15.00 5.93 6.77
CA ALA A 21 14.60 4.67 6.15
C ALA A 21 15.02 3.48 7.01
N GLU A 22 14.08 2.58 7.29
CA GLU A 22 14.29 1.39 8.10
C GLU A 22 14.64 0.19 7.21
N PRO A 23 15.63 -0.63 7.59
CA PRO A 23 16.08 -1.76 6.77
C PRO A 23 15.14 -2.98 6.84
N GLN A 24 14.05 -2.91 7.57
CA GLN A 24 13.12 -3.99 7.81
C GLN A 24 11.74 -3.72 7.20
N TYR A 25 11.00 -4.79 6.89
CA TYR A 25 9.66 -4.68 6.29
C TYR A 25 8.64 -3.97 7.19
N ARG A 26 8.66 -4.25 8.50
CA ARG A 26 7.72 -3.63 9.44
C ARG A 26 8.36 -2.39 10.07
N PRO A 27 7.67 -1.23 10.07
CA PRO A 27 8.20 -0.05 10.71
C PRO A 27 8.31 -0.27 12.23
N PRO A 28 9.37 0.26 12.87
CA PRO A 28 9.47 0.31 14.32
C PRO A 28 8.33 1.11 14.96
N ALA A 29 8.15 0.99 16.26
CA ALA A 29 7.03 1.60 16.99
C ALA A 29 6.96 3.14 16.85
N GLY A 30 8.09 3.83 16.75
CA GLY A 30 8.14 5.29 16.56
C GLY A 30 7.54 5.72 15.22
N PRO A 31 8.14 5.29 14.09
CA PRO A 31 7.59 5.53 12.75
C PRO A 31 6.15 5.04 12.57
N ALA A 32 5.80 3.87 13.15
CA ALA A 32 4.44 3.34 13.08
C ALA A 32 3.42 4.28 13.76
N ARG A 33 3.75 4.78 14.97
CA ARG A 33 2.91 5.77 15.66
C ARG A 33 2.80 7.07 14.88
N PHE A 34 3.92 7.56 14.32
CA PHE A 34 3.90 8.75 13.49
C PHE A 34 2.93 8.59 12.32
N ILE A 35 3.01 7.50 11.56
CA ILE A 35 2.11 7.20 10.44
C ILE A 35 0.65 7.16 10.92
N GLY A 36 0.37 6.49 12.04
CA GLY A 36 -0.97 6.42 12.61
C GLY A 36 -1.54 7.79 13.00
N CYS A 37 -0.73 8.64 13.64
CA CYS A 37 -1.14 10.01 14.01
C CYS A 37 -1.24 10.95 12.81
N ARG A 38 -0.36 10.82 11.81
CA ARG A 38 -0.40 11.60 10.59
C ARG A 38 -1.68 11.33 9.79
N ASP A 39 -2.04 10.06 9.63
CA ASP A 39 -3.09 9.66 8.70
C ASP A 39 -4.46 9.49 9.36
N LEU A 40 -4.52 9.13 10.63
CA LEU A 40 -5.69 8.85 11.48
C LEU A 40 -6.62 7.75 10.97
N THR A 41 -6.79 7.60 9.67
CA THR A 41 -7.68 6.63 9.03
C THR A 41 -6.99 5.91 7.87
N CYS A 42 -7.63 4.86 7.37
CA CYS A 42 -7.25 4.18 6.15
C CYS A 42 -7.12 5.18 4.99
N ARG A 43 -6.03 5.08 4.21
CA ARG A 43 -5.71 6.01 3.12
C ARG A 43 -6.37 5.64 1.77
N TRP A 44 -7.29 4.70 1.79
CA TRP A 44 -8.13 4.45 0.62
C TRP A 44 -9.16 5.57 0.46
N PRO A 45 -9.37 6.10 -0.77
CA PRO A 45 -10.35 7.15 -1.02
C PRO A 45 -11.74 6.78 -0.47
N GLY A 46 -12.29 7.64 0.39
CA GLY A 46 -13.61 7.47 1.01
C GLY A 46 -13.68 6.44 2.14
N CYS A 47 -12.54 5.94 2.67
CA CYS A 47 -12.52 5.03 3.80
C CYS A 47 -12.18 5.76 5.11
N ASP A 48 -12.98 5.54 6.14
CA ASP A 48 -12.87 6.14 7.47
C ASP A 48 -12.40 5.18 8.56
N GLN A 49 -12.01 3.95 8.20
CA GLN A 49 -11.51 2.96 9.18
C GLN A 49 -10.32 3.51 9.95
N PRO A 50 -10.35 3.51 11.31
CA PRO A 50 -9.26 4.04 12.12
C PRO A 50 -7.92 3.40 11.82
N ALA A 51 -6.85 4.19 11.77
CA ALA A 51 -5.50 3.71 11.49
C ALA A 51 -4.99 2.68 12.50
N THR A 52 -5.52 2.69 13.72
CA THR A 52 -5.19 1.71 14.77
C THR A 52 -5.57 0.27 14.41
N GLY A 53 -6.57 0.09 13.54
CA GLY A 53 -7.00 -1.21 13.01
C GLY A 53 -6.49 -1.51 11.62
N CYS A 54 -5.55 -0.71 11.10
CA CYS A 54 -5.02 -0.84 9.75
C CYS A 54 -3.64 -1.51 9.73
N ASP A 55 -3.36 -2.21 8.61
CA ASP A 55 -2.01 -2.62 8.27
C ASP A 55 -1.22 -1.41 7.74
N ILE A 56 0.08 -1.31 8.08
CA ILE A 56 0.96 -0.33 7.45
C ILE A 56 1.50 -0.93 6.15
N ASP A 57 1.17 -0.30 5.04
CA ASP A 57 1.47 -0.76 3.69
C ASP A 57 2.46 0.17 2.98
N HIS A 58 3.27 -0.40 2.07
CA HIS A 58 4.24 0.32 1.26
C HIS A 58 3.60 0.80 -0.05
N SER A 59 3.81 2.06 -0.44
CA SER A 59 3.40 2.59 -1.76
C SER A 59 4.22 1.96 -2.87
N VAL A 60 5.53 1.99 -2.75
CA VAL A 60 6.46 1.19 -3.54
C VAL A 60 6.78 -0.05 -2.72
N PRO A 61 6.49 -1.27 -3.22
CA PRO A 61 6.64 -2.49 -2.45
C PRO A 61 8.07 -2.71 -1.92
N TYR A 62 8.18 -3.21 -0.69
CA TYR A 62 9.45 -3.67 -0.14
C TYR A 62 9.94 -4.94 -0.87
N PRO A 63 11.24 -5.12 -1.11
CA PRO A 63 12.38 -4.27 -0.73
C PRO A 63 12.73 -3.15 -1.72
N HIS A 64 11.97 -2.97 -2.82
CA HIS A 64 12.22 -1.93 -3.82
C HIS A 64 12.02 -0.53 -3.23
N GLY A 65 11.00 -0.36 -2.39
CA GLY A 65 10.78 0.85 -1.59
C GLY A 65 11.08 0.57 -0.13
N PRO A 66 11.88 1.43 0.53
CA PRO A 66 12.22 1.25 1.93
C PRO A 66 11.02 1.49 2.85
N THR A 67 11.10 0.97 4.07
CA THR A 67 10.16 1.27 5.14
C THR A 67 10.44 2.66 5.68
N HIS A 68 9.62 3.62 5.27
CA HIS A 68 9.75 5.03 5.63
C HIS A 68 8.38 5.71 5.55
N PRO A 69 8.05 6.71 6.38
CA PRO A 69 6.74 7.38 6.33
C PRO A 69 6.36 7.99 4.99
N SER A 70 7.34 8.44 4.16
CA SER A 70 7.06 8.90 2.79
C SER A 70 6.72 7.77 1.81
N ASN A 71 6.87 6.50 2.22
CA ASN A 71 6.50 5.31 1.44
C ASN A 71 5.43 4.45 2.14
N ASN A 72 5.14 4.73 3.41
CA ASN A 72 4.22 3.94 4.22
C ASN A 72 2.95 4.71 4.58
N LYS A 73 1.83 3.99 4.60
CA LYS A 73 0.51 4.51 4.97
C LYS A 73 -0.37 3.38 5.55
N PRO A 74 -1.40 3.71 6.34
CA PRO A 74 -2.35 2.72 6.83
C PRO A 74 -3.37 2.35 5.76
N TYR A 75 -3.60 1.06 5.56
CA TYR A 75 -4.74 0.50 4.86
C TYR A 75 -5.48 -0.50 5.76
N CYS A 76 -6.81 -0.38 5.82
CA CYS A 76 -7.61 -1.42 6.45
C CYS A 76 -7.43 -2.74 5.69
N ARG A 77 -7.71 -3.86 6.34
CA ARG A 77 -7.47 -5.20 5.76
C ARG A 77 -8.07 -5.38 4.37
N ILE A 78 -9.27 -4.85 4.14
CA ILE A 78 -9.96 -4.94 2.85
C ILE A 78 -9.16 -4.20 1.76
N HIS A 79 -8.79 -2.95 2.01
CA HIS A 79 -8.09 -2.11 1.03
C HIS A 79 -6.63 -2.51 0.84
N HIS A 80 -5.98 -3.04 1.87
CA HIS A 80 -4.65 -3.64 1.75
C HIS A 80 -4.67 -4.84 0.81
N LEU A 81 -5.63 -5.76 0.98
CA LEU A 81 -5.81 -6.90 0.09
C LEU A 81 -6.21 -6.47 -1.32
N PHE A 82 -7.10 -5.48 -1.44
CA PHE A 82 -7.47 -4.94 -2.73
C PHE A 82 -6.24 -4.41 -3.48
N LYS A 83 -5.45 -3.55 -2.85
CA LYS A 83 -4.20 -3.04 -3.43
C LYS A 83 -3.27 -4.18 -3.82
N THR A 84 -3.06 -5.15 -2.94
CA THR A 84 -2.13 -6.28 -3.19
C THR A 84 -2.53 -7.13 -4.40
N PHE A 85 -3.83 -7.33 -4.63
CA PHE A 85 -4.31 -8.24 -5.65
C PHE A 85 -4.81 -7.57 -6.94
N HIS A 86 -5.13 -6.27 -6.89
CA HIS A 86 -5.74 -5.53 -8.01
C HIS A 86 -4.93 -4.32 -8.48
N ALA A 87 -3.83 -3.96 -7.78
CA ALA A 87 -2.90 -2.95 -8.26
C ALA A 87 -1.85 -3.55 -9.20
N GLY A 88 -1.24 -2.70 -10.01
CA GLY A 88 -0.18 -3.08 -10.94
C GLY A 88 -0.31 -2.34 -12.29
N PRO A 89 0.58 -2.60 -13.25
CA PRO A 89 0.64 -1.84 -14.52
C PRO A 89 -0.66 -1.84 -15.33
N ALA A 90 -1.49 -2.86 -15.19
CA ALA A 90 -2.81 -2.93 -15.82
C ALA A 90 -3.97 -2.90 -14.82
N GLY A 91 -3.68 -2.54 -13.58
CA GLY A 91 -4.63 -2.35 -12.49
C GLY A 91 -4.66 -0.89 -12.04
N SER A 92 -4.98 -0.69 -10.76
CA SER A 92 -4.86 0.63 -10.13
C SER A 92 -3.41 0.90 -9.76
N THR A 93 -2.98 2.15 -9.88
CA THR A 93 -1.65 2.60 -9.46
C THR A 93 -1.78 3.61 -8.32
N GLN A 94 -0.73 3.78 -7.56
CA GLN A 94 -0.67 4.77 -6.48
C GLN A 94 0.67 5.47 -6.44
N THR A 95 0.66 6.73 -6.06
CA THR A 95 1.85 7.54 -5.83
C THR A 95 1.71 8.26 -4.51
N GLN A 96 2.73 8.19 -3.66
CA GLN A 96 2.77 8.87 -2.37
C GLN A 96 3.84 9.96 -2.38
N ARG A 97 3.47 11.15 -1.88
CA ARG A 97 4.39 12.27 -1.68
C ARG A 97 5.05 12.20 -0.29
N PRO A 98 6.18 12.90 -0.08
CA PRO A 98 6.83 12.97 1.24
C PRO A 98 5.96 13.53 2.37
N ASP A 99 5.00 14.38 2.06
CA ASP A 99 4.01 14.92 3.00
C ASP A 99 2.88 13.92 3.35
N GLY A 100 2.91 12.72 2.79
CA GLY A 100 1.88 11.70 2.97
C GLY A 100 0.68 11.85 2.04
N THR A 101 0.63 12.86 1.16
CA THR A 101 -0.40 12.96 0.11
C THR A 101 -0.34 11.75 -0.80
N LEU A 102 -1.46 11.08 -0.98
CA LEU A 102 -1.59 9.86 -1.78
C LEU A 102 -2.52 10.10 -2.96
N THR A 103 -2.04 9.80 -4.16
CA THR A 103 -2.84 9.82 -5.40
C THR A 103 -3.05 8.40 -5.88
N TRP A 104 -4.30 8.01 -6.05
CA TRP A 104 -4.73 6.78 -6.69
C TRP A 104 -5.16 7.03 -8.12
N THR A 105 -4.73 6.19 -9.03
CA THR A 105 -5.19 6.20 -10.42
C THR A 105 -5.87 4.87 -10.72
N SER A 106 -7.14 4.92 -11.11
CA SER A 106 -7.89 3.73 -11.50
C SER A 106 -7.43 3.20 -12.87
N PRO A 107 -7.74 1.94 -13.24
CA PRO A 107 -7.43 1.41 -14.58
C PRO A 107 -8.04 2.20 -15.75
N ARG A 108 -9.04 3.03 -15.47
CA ARG A 108 -9.69 3.93 -16.45
C ARG A 108 -9.11 5.34 -16.45
N GLY A 109 -7.98 5.57 -15.75
CA GLY A 109 -7.31 6.86 -15.70
C GLY A 109 -7.93 7.88 -14.73
N ARG A 110 -8.99 7.55 -13.98
CA ARG A 110 -9.54 8.46 -12.96
C ARG A 110 -8.60 8.51 -11.76
N THR A 111 -8.31 9.73 -11.29
CA THR A 111 -7.45 9.98 -10.14
C THR A 111 -8.25 10.38 -8.91
N TYR A 112 -7.78 9.95 -7.75
CA TYR A 112 -8.34 10.29 -6.43
C TYR A 112 -7.17 10.65 -5.52
N THR A 113 -7.22 11.83 -4.94
CA THR A 113 -6.18 12.30 -4.03
C THR A 113 -6.70 12.36 -2.61
N THR A 114 -5.92 11.86 -1.67
CA THR A 114 -6.19 11.95 -0.23
C THR A 114 -5.01 12.61 0.46
N THR A 115 -5.28 13.51 1.41
CA THR A 115 -4.28 14.16 2.26
C THR A 115 -4.28 13.56 3.66
N PRO A 116 -3.19 13.64 4.43
CA PRO A 116 -3.15 13.19 5.81
C PRO A 116 -4.16 13.94 6.69
N THR A 117 -5.09 13.22 7.31
CA THR A 117 -6.15 13.85 8.12
C THR A 117 -5.60 14.44 9.41
N GLY A 118 -4.55 13.85 10.00
CA GLY A 118 -3.90 14.34 11.21
C GLY A 118 -3.26 15.73 11.04
N ALA A 119 -2.86 16.08 9.81
CA ALA A 119 -2.33 17.42 9.50
C ALA A 119 -3.36 18.54 9.65
N LEU A 120 -4.66 18.22 9.60
CA LEU A 120 -5.74 19.20 9.86
C LEU A 120 -5.76 19.65 11.33
N PHE A 121 -5.37 18.76 12.24
CA PHE A 121 -5.33 19.06 13.68
C PHE A 121 -3.95 19.50 14.12
N PHE A 122 -2.91 18.94 13.54
CA PHE A 122 -1.50 19.18 13.85
C PHE A 122 -0.71 19.39 12.56
N PRO A 123 -0.57 20.64 12.08
CA PRO A 123 0.09 20.92 10.80
C PRO A 123 1.50 20.33 10.66
N GLN A 124 2.22 20.14 11.76
CA GLN A 124 3.55 19.54 11.78
C GLN A 124 3.55 18.10 11.22
N LEU A 125 2.43 17.37 11.37
CA LEU A 125 2.31 16.01 10.86
C LEU A 125 2.22 15.93 9.32
N GLY A 126 1.85 17.06 8.69
CA GLY A 126 1.83 17.20 7.22
C GLY A 126 3.14 17.70 6.62
N LEU A 127 4.16 17.95 7.43
CA LEU A 127 5.48 18.32 6.90
C LEU A 127 6.12 17.15 6.14
N PRO A 128 6.87 17.42 5.06
CA PRO A 128 7.58 16.39 4.33
C PRO A 128 8.56 15.60 5.22
N THR A 129 8.47 14.28 5.19
CA THR A 129 9.34 13.37 5.95
C THR A 129 10.63 13.01 5.21
N GLY A 130 11.01 13.79 4.22
CA GLY A 130 12.17 13.54 3.39
C GLY A 130 11.84 12.88 2.06
N LYS A 131 12.70 13.10 1.08
CA LYS A 131 12.62 12.50 -0.25
C LYS A 131 13.27 11.12 -0.21
N LEU A 132 12.53 10.08 -0.55
CA LEU A 132 13.13 8.77 -0.76
C LEU A 132 13.90 8.74 -2.07
N VAL A 133 15.17 8.40 -1.98
CA VAL A 133 15.93 7.95 -3.13
C VAL A 133 15.63 6.46 -3.30
N LEU A 134 14.80 6.14 -4.29
CA LEU A 134 14.54 4.75 -4.61
C LEU A 134 15.76 4.16 -5.31
N PRO A 135 16.23 2.97 -4.90
CA PRO A 135 17.34 2.31 -5.57
C PRO A 135 16.97 2.01 -7.03
N THR A 136 17.87 2.24 -7.95
CA THR A 136 17.72 1.91 -9.38
C THR A 136 17.63 0.41 -9.63
N SER A 137 18.16 -0.38 -8.69
CA SER A 137 18.04 -1.85 -8.68
C SER A 137 17.63 -2.30 -7.29
N PRO A 138 16.78 -3.36 -7.18
CA PRO A 138 16.41 -3.90 -5.88
C PRO A 138 17.68 -4.38 -5.17
N PRO A 139 17.81 -4.15 -3.83
CA PRO A 139 18.89 -4.76 -3.08
C PRO A 139 18.80 -6.29 -3.21
N PRO A 140 19.93 -6.99 -3.31
CA PRO A 140 19.93 -8.44 -3.32
C PRO A 140 19.25 -8.93 -2.03
N SER A 141 18.17 -9.69 -2.19
CA SER A 141 17.47 -10.26 -1.05
C SER A 141 18.40 -11.27 -0.37
N PRO A 142 18.72 -11.11 0.94
CA PRO A 142 19.54 -12.08 1.65
C PRO A 142 18.90 -13.46 1.74
N ASN A 143 17.60 -13.57 1.42
CA ASN A 143 16.84 -14.80 1.43
C ASN A 143 16.06 -14.98 0.12
N HIS A 144 16.76 -15.25 -0.98
CA HIS A 144 16.14 -15.57 -2.27
C HIS A 144 15.12 -16.74 -2.15
N ALA A 145 15.33 -17.68 -1.23
CA ALA A 145 14.45 -18.82 -0.98
C ALA A 145 13.08 -18.44 -0.38
N LEU A 146 12.97 -17.27 0.26
CA LEU A 146 11.73 -16.78 0.90
C LEU A 146 11.06 -15.65 0.10
N ALA A 147 11.64 -15.23 -1.03
CA ALA A 147 11.02 -14.25 -1.90
C ALA A 147 9.78 -14.86 -2.54
N MET A 148 8.59 -14.40 -2.13
CA MET A 148 7.35 -14.77 -2.79
C MET A 148 7.44 -14.43 -4.28
N PRO A 149 7.14 -15.35 -5.20
CA PRO A 149 7.15 -15.07 -6.62
C PRO A 149 6.21 -13.90 -6.91
N THR A 150 6.73 -12.84 -7.52
CA THR A 150 5.91 -11.71 -7.93
C THR A 150 5.01 -12.13 -9.08
N ARG A 151 3.71 -11.90 -8.97
CA ARG A 151 2.77 -12.21 -10.04
C ARG A 151 3.02 -11.28 -11.23
N LYS A 152 3.16 -11.85 -12.41
CA LYS A 152 3.28 -11.10 -13.67
C LYS A 152 1.99 -10.37 -14.05
N ARG A 153 0.83 -10.79 -13.51
CA ARG A 153 -0.50 -10.22 -13.80
C ARG A 153 -1.34 -10.09 -12.53
N ALA A 154 -2.21 -9.09 -12.47
CA ALA A 154 -3.22 -8.99 -11.43
C ALA A 154 -4.17 -10.20 -11.46
N ARG A 155 -4.71 -10.59 -10.30
CA ARG A 155 -5.59 -11.77 -10.16
C ARG A 155 -6.82 -11.71 -11.08
N THR A 156 -7.39 -10.54 -11.27
CA THR A 156 -8.51 -10.29 -12.21
C THR A 156 -8.12 -10.56 -13.65
N GLN A 157 -6.91 -10.19 -14.04
CA GLN A 157 -6.38 -10.44 -15.38
C GLN A 157 -6.09 -11.92 -15.62
N ASP A 158 -5.55 -12.62 -14.64
CA ASP A 158 -5.34 -14.07 -14.71
C ASP A 158 -6.67 -14.80 -14.80
N ARG A 159 -7.70 -14.36 -14.06
CA ARG A 159 -9.05 -14.90 -14.16
C ARG A 159 -9.66 -14.65 -15.55
N ALA A 160 -9.58 -13.42 -16.04
CA ALA A 160 -10.09 -13.07 -17.37
C ALA A 160 -9.36 -13.83 -18.48
N HIS A 161 -8.04 -14.02 -18.35
CA HIS A 161 -7.25 -14.82 -19.28
C HIS A 161 -7.67 -16.30 -19.26
N ARG A 162 -7.83 -16.92 -18.08
CA ARG A 162 -8.32 -18.29 -17.96
C ARG A 162 -9.69 -18.47 -18.61
N ILE A 163 -10.63 -17.57 -18.33
CA ILE A 163 -11.97 -17.61 -18.93
C ILE A 163 -11.90 -17.53 -20.45
N ARG A 164 -11.06 -16.64 -21.01
CA ARG A 164 -10.87 -16.54 -22.47
C ARG A 164 -10.30 -17.82 -23.07
N CYS A 165 -9.27 -18.40 -22.45
CA CYS A 165 -8.66 -19.66 -22.89
C CYS A 165 -9.67 -20.81 -22.86
N GLU A 166 -10.47 -20.91 -21.81
CA GLU A 166 -11.46 -21.95 -21.64
C GLU A 166 -12.60 -21.82 -22.67
N ARG A 167 -13.08 -20.59 -22.89
CA ARG A 167 -14.08 -20.31 -23.97
C ARG A 167 -13.53 -20.65 -25.36
N ALA A 168 -12.24 -20.37 -25.61
CA ALA A 168 -11.60 -20.73 -26.87
C ALA A 168 -11.50 -22.25 -27.05
N ARG A 169 -11.12 -22.99 -26.00
CA ARG A 169 -11.08 -24.47 -26.01
C ARG A 169 -12.47 -25.08 -26.23
N ASN A 170 -13.50 -24.54 -25.58
CA ASN A 170 -14.86 -25.02 -25.74
C ASN A 170 -15.38 -24.78 -27.14
N ARG A 171 -15.12 -23.60 -27.73
CA ARG A 171 -15.46 -23.33 -29.14
C ARG A 171 -14.76 -24.32 -30.10
N ALA A 172 -13.47 -24.56 -29.87
CA ALA A 172 -12.72 -25.54 -30.70
C ALA A 172 -13.28 -26.96 -30.57
N ARG A 173 -13.68 -27.37 -29.35
CA ARG A 173 -14.36 -28.68 -29.14
C ARG A 173 -15.69 -28.77 -29.87
N SER A 174 -16.52 -27.70 -29.74
CA SER A 174 -17.81 -27.66 -30.42
C SER A 174 -17.68 -27.70 -31.96
N ALA A 175 -16.64 -27.03 -32.48
CA ALA A 175 -16.34 -27.07 -33.93
C ALA A 175 -15.82 -28.41 -34.43
N ALA A 176 -15.17 -29.18 -33.54
CA ALA A 176 -14.65 -30.52 -33.91
C ALA A 176 -15.71 -31.64 -33.98
N GLY A 177 -16.98 -31.31 -33.62
CA GLY A 177 -18.07 -32.26 -33.61
C GLY A 177 -18.08 -33.21 -32.40
N PRO A 178 -19.10 -34.07 -32.26
CA PRO A 178 -19.15 -35.08 -31.23
C PRO A 178 -18.04 -36.12 -31.42
N PRO A 179 -17.50 -36.71 -30.32
CA PRO A 179 -16.49 -37.75 -30.40
C PRO A 179 -17.05 -38.95 -31.21
N PRO A 180 -16.24 -39.59 -32.02
CA PRO A 180 -16.64 -40.82 -32.68
C PRO A 180 -16.94 -41.87 -31.61
N PHE A 181 -18.04 -42.57 -31.75
CA PHE A 181 -18.47 -43.66 -30.84
C PHE A 181 -17.55 -44.85 -30.96
#